data_602934ac939b4de4ab62e3105ac65305
#
_entry.id   602934ac939b4de4ab62e3105ac65305
#
_cell.length_a   1.000
_cell.length_b   1.000
_cell.length_c   1.000
_cell.angle_alpha   90.00
_cell.angle_beta   90.00
_cell.angle_gamma   90.00
#
_symmetry.space_group_name_H-M   'P 1'
#
loop_
_entity.id
_entity.type
_entity.pdbx_description
1 polymer ?
#
loop_
_entity_poly.entity_id
_entity_poly.type
_entity_poly.pdbx_seq_one_letter_code
_entity_poly.pdbx_strand_id
1 'polypeptide(L)'
;VIARLRGNIIEAFPNRLIVDCHGVGYEAIIPISTYDRLHPTEGAPVDLRTHLHIRENAQTLYGFATEEERDVFLLLIDRVSGIGPAIAIAILSGMPVAMFKSAVVAGDVALLSKSKGVGKKTAERIILELKDKVGVTDTWQDAASGQVSSQAADAELALIALGYKQVDSRKAVRAIL
;
A
#
# COMPACT_ATOMS: atom_id res chain seq x y z
N VAL A 1 -14.38 9.17 6.94
CA VAL A 1 -13.22 8.30 6.61
C VAL A 1 -12.69 7.69 7.90
N ILE A 2 -12.46 6.36 7.92
CA ILE A 2 -11.80 5.67 9.05
C ILE A 2 -10.37 5.38 8.58
N ALA A 3 -9.41 6.14 9.10
CA ALA A 3 -8.02 6.09 8.66
C ALA A 3 -7.12 5.18 9.53
N ARG A 4 -7.57 4.84 10.72
CA ARG A 4 -6.82 4.02 11.70
C ARG A 4 -7.78 3.36 12.67
N LEU A 5 -7.49 2.11 13.02
CA LEU A 5 -8.13 1.41 14.15
C LEU A 5 -7.09 1.07 15.20
N ARG A 6 -7.39 1.40 16.46
CA ARG A 6 -6.60 1.02 17.61
C ARG A 6 -7.49 0.42 18.70
N GLY A 7 -7.24 -0.80 19.05
CA GLY A 7 -8.08 -1.52 20.01
C GLY A 7 -7.54 -2.91 20.31
N ASN A 8 -8.41 -3.78 20.83
CA ASN A 8 -8.08 -5.17 21.10
C ASN A 8 -8.74 -6.10 20.09
N ILE A 9 -8.05 -7.15 19.71
CA ILE A 9 -8.56 -8.15 18.76
C ILE A 9 -9.65 -8.98 19.46
N ILE A 10 -10.84 -9.04 18.87
CA ILE A 10 -11.93 -9.93 19.30
C ILE A 10 -11.81 -11.27 18.56
N GLU A 11 -11.62 -11.22 17.23
CA GLU A 11 -11.47 -12.40 16.38
C GLU A 11 -10.33 -12.19 15.39
N ALA A 12 -9.56 -13.24 15.13
CA ALA A 12 -8.45 -13.23 14.18
C ALA A 12 -8.58 -14.35 13.15
N PHE A 13 -8.73 -13.96 11.87
CA PHE A 13 -8.68 -14.87 10.72
C PHE A 13 -7.60 -14.39 9.74
N PRO A 14 -7.02 -15.27 8.93
CA PRO A 14 -5.94 -14.89 8.01
C PRO A 14 -6.25 -13.75 7.05
N ASN A 15 -7.53 -13.51 6.76
CA ASN A 15 -8.00 -12.50 5.82
C ASN A 15 -8.84 -11.39 6.45
N ARG A 16 -9.10 -11.44 7.76
CA ARG A 16 -9.88 -10.42 8.47
C ARG A 16 -9.59 -10.41 9.97
N LEU A 17 -9.74 -9.26 10.58
CA LEU A 17 -9.75 -9.08 12.04
C LEU A 17 -11.03 -8.40 12.46
N ILE A 18 -11.53 -8.75 13.66
CA ILE A 18 -12.52 -7.93 14.36
C ILE A 18 -11.82 -7.26 15.54
N VAL A 19 -11.85 -5.95 15.57
CA VAL A 19 -11.16 -5.12 16.57
C VAL A 19 -12.19 -4.39 17.43
N ASP A 20 -12.14 -4.58 18.72
CA ASP A 20 -12.90 -3.78 19.69
C ASP A 20 -12.22 -2.43 19.91
N CYS A 21 -12.91 -1.38 19.55
CA CYS A 21 -12.52 -0.01 19.82
C CYS A 21 -13.50 0.60 20.83
N HIS A 22 -13.27 0.36 22.14
CA HIS A 22 -14.09 0.87 23.25
C HIS A 22 -15.58 0.46 23.16
N GLY A 23 -15.84 -0.82 22.91
CA GLY A 23 -17.20 -1.38 22.85
C GLY A 23 -17.80 -1.36 21.45
N VAL A 24 -17.08 -0.89 20.43
CA VAL A 24 -17.49 -0.98 19.02
C VAL A 24 -16.59 -1.95 18.28
N GLY A 25 -17.17 -3.06 17.80
CA GLY A 25 -16.44 -4.05 16.99
C GLY A 25 -16.36 -3.62 15.52
N TYR A 26 -15.15 -3.43 15.01
CA TYR A 26 -14.89 -3.14 13.59
C TYR A 26 -14.32 -4.36 12.89
N GLU A 27 -15.00 -4.84 11.85
CA GLU A 27 -14.43 -5.84 10.95
C GLU A 27 -13.54 -5.15 9.91
N ALA A 28 -12.28 -5.57 9.83
CA ALA A 28 -11.32 -5.11 8.82
C ALA A 28 -10.81 -6.29 8.00
N ILE A 29 -10.94 -6.20 6.67
CA ILE A 29 -10.31 -7.15 5.74
C ILE A 29 -8.83 -6.80 5.65
N ILE A 30 -7.97 -7.79 5.85
CA ILE A 30 -6.52 -7.64 5.86
C ILE A 30 -5.86 -8.53 4.81
N PRO A 31 -4.72 -8.15 4.22
CA PRO A 31 -3.90 -9.08 3.45
C PRO A 31 -3.20 -10.09 4.39
N ILE A 32 -2.84 -11.24 3.83
CA ILE A 32 -2.11 -12.29 4.57
C ILE A 32 -0.77 -11.75 5.10
N SER A 33 -0.09 -10.88 4.34
CA SER A 33 1.14 -10.21 4.81
C SER A 33 0.95 -9.44 6.12
N THR A 34 -0.19 -8.76 6.28
CA THR A 34 -0.56 -8.09 7.54
C THR A 34 -0.79 -9.10 8.66
N TYR A 35 -1.51 -10.20 8.39
CA TYR A 35 -1.75 -11.26 9.37
C TYR A 35 -0.42 -11.88 9.82
N ASP A 36 0.44 -12.25 8.89
CA ASP A 36 1.74 -12.86 9.20
C ASP A 36 2.68 -11.92 9.96
N ARG A 37 2.58 -10.61 9.72
CA ARG A 37 3.38 -9.60 10.43
C ARG A 37 2.90 -9.37 11.85
N LEU A 38 1.59 -9.32 12.05
CA LEU A 38 0.98 -9.00 13.35
C LEU A 38 0.94 -10.20 14.30
N HIS A 39 0.94 -11.44 13.77
CA HIS A 39 0.68 -12.65 14.54
C HIS A 39 -0.51 -12.47 15.50
N PRO A 40 -1.69 -12.07 14.99
CA PRO A 40 -2.78 -11.60 15.81
C PRO A 40 -3.34 -12.72 16.69
N THR A 41 -3.54 -12.42 17.96
CA THR A 41 -4.18 -13.29 18.93
C THR A 41 -5.35 -12.57 19.58
N GLU A 42 -6.39 -13.30 19.97
CA GLU A 42 -7.53 -12.74 20.69
C GLU A 42 -7.09 -12.05 21.97
N GLY A 43 -7.67 -10.89 22.27
CA GLY A 43 -7.34 -10.04 23.41
C GLY A 43 -6.09 -9.17 23.22
N ALA A 44 -5.25 -9.44 22.23
CA ALA A 44 -4.04 -8.64 22.00
C ALA A 44 -4.37 -7.24 21.45
N PRO A 45 -3.58 -6.23 21.82
CA PRO A 45 -3.72 -4.90 21.23
C PRO A 45 -3.28 -4.89 19.78
N VAL A 46 -3.98 -4.15 18.95
CA VAL A 46 -3.65 -3.96 17.53
C VAL A 46 -3.79 -2.50 17.12
N ASP A 47 -2.99 -2.11 16.14
CA ASP A 47 -2.99 -0.80 15.52
C ASP A 47 -2.90 -0.96 14.00
N LEU A 48 -4.03 -0.75 13.32
CA LEU A 48 -4.14 -0.90 11.88
C LEU A 48 -4.22 0.46 11.20
N ARG A 49 -3.50 0.62 10.10
CA ARG A 49 -3.78 1.64 9.09
C ARG A 49 -4.97 1.17 8.28
N THR A 50 -5.95 2.03 8.04
CA THR A 50 -7.20 1.59 7.39
C THR A 50 -7.56 2.42 6.17
N HIS A 51 -8.36 1.81 5.30
CA HIS A 51 -9.05 2.45 4.19
C HIS A 51 -10.51 2.01 4.18
N LEU A 52 -11.43 2.95 4.30
CA LEU A 52 -12.86 2.69 4.18
C LEU A 52 -13.26 2.83 2.70
N HIS A 53 -13.62 1.71 2.10
CA HIS A 53 -14.13 1.66 0.73
C HIS A 53 -15.66 1.67 0.75
N ILE A 54 -16.24 2.71 0.17
CA ILE A 54 -17.69 2.92 0.15
C ILE A 54 -18.19 2.67 -1.27
N ARG A 55 -19.18 1.81 -1.39
CA ARG A 55 -19.97 1.58 -2.60
C ARG A 55 -21.44 1.82 -2.29
N GLU A 56 -22.26 1.89 -3.31
CA GLU A 56 -23.71 2.11 -3.19
C GLU A 56 -24.37 1.12 -2.21
N ASN A 57 -23.98 -0.15 -2.23
CA ASN A 57 -24.58 -1.23 -1.45
C ASN A 57 -23.68 -1.81 -0.34
N ALA A 58 -22.48 -1.26 -0.12
CA ALA A 58 -21.54 -1.82 0.84
C ALA A 58 -20.53 -0.79 1.35
N GLN A 59 -20.20 -0.93 2.62
CA GLN A 59 -19.04 -0.26 3.22
C GLN A 59 -18.09 -1.34 3.71
N THR A 60 -16.87 -1.32 3.21
CA THR A 60 -15.85 -2.31 3.56
C THR A 60 -14.61 -1.61 4.10
N LEU A 61 -14.18 -2.02 5.28
CA LEU A 61 -12.96 -1.51 5.88
C LEU A 61 -11.81 -2.46 5.57
N TYR A 62 -10.73 -1.93 5.02
CA TYR A 62 -9.48 -2.63 4.78
C TYR A 62 -8.45 -2.19 5.81
N GLY A 63 -7.69 -3.14 6.37
CA GLY A 63 -6.70 -2.91 7.40
C GLY A 63 -5.30 -3.39 7.00
N PHE A 64 -4.29 -2.66 7.40
CA PHE A 64 -2.89 -2.90 7.06
C PHE A 64 -2.00 -2.71 8.28
N ALA A 65 -0.96 -3.55 8.41
CA ALA A 65 0.01 -3.44 9.49
C ALA A 65 0.90 -2.19 9.34
N THR A 66 1.17 -1.79 8.10
CA THR A 66 2.07 -0.67 7.80
C THR A 66 1.41 0.36 6.89
N GLU A 67 1.95 1.56 6.91
CA GLU A 67 1.54 2.64 6.00
C GLU A 67 1.90 2.29 4.55
N GLU A 68 3.05 1.67 4.33
CA GLU A 68 3.47 1.23 3.00
C GLU A 68 2.52 0.21 2.35
N GLU A 69 1.98 -0.75 3.13
CA GLU A 69 0.97 -1.70 2.63
C GLU A 69 -0.30 -0.95 2.20
N ARG A 70 -0.77 0.00 3.02
CA ARG A 70 -1.93 0.84 2.71
C ARG A 70 -1.69 1.68 1.46
N ASP A 71 -0.53 2.29 1.35
CA ASP A 71 -0.21 3.18 0.23
C ASP A 71 -0.10 2.42 -1.09
N VAL A 72 0.48 1.21 -1.09
CA VAL A 72 0.46 0.33 -2.28
C VAL A 72 -0.96 -0.11 -2.62
N PHE A 73 -1.79 -0.43 -1.62
CA PHE A 73 -3.19 -0.75 -1.84
C PHE A 73 -3.93 0.41 -2.53
N LEU A 74 -3.80 1.64 -1.99
CA LEU A 74 -4.41 2.84 -2.56
C LEU A 74 -3.89 3.11 -3.97
N LEU A 75 -2.58 3.01 -4.18
CA LEU A 75 -1.98 3.18 -5.48
C LEU A 75 -2.58 2.23 -6.52
N LEU A 76 -2.77 0.96 -6.16
CA LEU A 76 -3.37 -0.04 -7.04
C LEU A 76 -4.82 0.29 -7.40
N ILE A 77 -5.66 0.61 -6.42
CA ILE A 77 -7.10 0.85 -6.66
C ILE A 77 -7.40 2.19 -7.32
N ASP A 78 -6.57 3.22 -7.07
CA ASP A 78 -6.79 4.58 -7.58
C ASP A 78 -6.12 4.82 -8.93
N ARG A 79 -5.05 4.07 -9.22
CA ARG A 79 -4.19 4.37 -10.36
C ARG A 79 -4.21 3.30 -11.44
N VAL A 80 -4.56 2.06 -11.11
CA VAL A 80 -4.54 0.98 -12.10
C VAL A 80 -5.95 0.61 -12.53
N SER A 81 -6.23 0.86 -13.79
CA SER A 81 -7.54 0.60 -14.38
C SER A 81 -7.91 -0.88 -14.31
N GLY A 82 -9.10 -1.17 -13.78
CA GLY A 82 -9.61 -2.55 -13.62
C GLY A 82 -9.07 -3.30 -12.41
N ILE A 83 -8.31 -2.66 -11.53
CA ILE A 83 -7.94 -3.20 -10.23
C ILE A 83 -8.85 -2.64 -9.15
N GLY A 84 -9.61 -3.54 -8.53
CA GLY A 84 -10.40 -3.23 -7.34
C GLY A 84 -9.74 -3.75 -6.06
N PRO A 85 -10.33 -3.43 -4.89
CA PRO A 85 -9.80 -3.83 -3.60
C PRO A 85 -9.48 -5.31 -3.44
N ALA A 86 -10.32 -6.20 -4.00
CA ALA A 86 -10.10 -7.65 -3.91
C ALA A 86 -8.80 -8.10 -4.60
N ILE A 87 -8.48 -7.52 -5.76
CA ILE A 87 -7.24 -7.82 -6.49
C ILE A 87 -6.04 -7.20 -5.75
N ALA A 88 -6.18 -5.97 -5.25
CA ALA A 88 -5.12 -5.30 -4.49
C ALA A 88 -4.77 -6.08 -3.21
N ILE A 89 -5.76 -6.56 -2.45
CA ILE A 89 -5.54 -7.46 -1.29
C ILE A 89 -4.87 -8.77 -1.71
N ALA A 90 -5.27 -9.36 -2.84
CA ALA A 90 -4.65 -10.59 -3.33
C ALA A 90 -3.16 -10.40 -3.70
N ILE A 91 -2.80 -9.27 -4.29
CA ILE A 91 -1.40 -8.91 -4.59
C ILE A 91 -0.60 -8.80 -3.30
N LEU A 92 -1.08 -8.00 -2.33
CA LEU A 92 -0.42 -7.80 -1.03
C LEU A 92 -0.36 -9.09 -0.18
N SER A 93 -1.29 -10.02 -0.40
CA SER A 93 -1.26 -11.35 0.23
C SER A 93 -0.28 -12.30 -0.44
N GLY A 94 0.02 -12.09 -1.72
CA GLY A 94 0.88 -12.98 -2.52
C GLY A 94 2.36 -12.64 -2.47
N MET A 95 2.72 -11.40 -2.12
CA MET A 95 4.11 -10.97 -2.05
C MET A 95 4.32 -9.77 -1.12
N PRO A 96 5.50 -9.65 -0.49
CA PRO A 96 5.88 -8.46 0.28
C PRO A 96 5.90 -7.19 -0.57
N VAL A 97 5.62 -6.03 0.05
CA VAL A 97 5.62 -4.71 -0.62
C VAL A 97 6.93 -4.43 -1.37
N ALA A 98 8.08 -4.75 -0.76
CA ALA A 98 9.38 -4.55 -1.39
C ALA A 98 9.53 -5.37 -2.68
N MET A 99 9.05 -6.63 -2.68
CA MET A 99 9.07 -7.49 -3.86
C MET A 99 8.13 -6.97 -4.95
N PHE A 100 6.94 -6.49 -4.58
CA PHE A 100 6.02 -5.85 -5.52
C PHE A 100 6.65 -4.63 -6.20
N LYS A 101 7.24 -3.72 -5.40
CA LYS A 101 7.92 -2.53 -5.91
C LYS A 101 9.05 -2.91 -6.88
N SER A 102 9.90 -3.87 -6.50
CA SER A 102 10.99 -4.36 -7.35
C SER A 102 10.48 -4.98 -8.66
N ALA A 103 9.39 -5.77 -8.60
CA ALA A 103 8.76 -6.37 -9.79
C ALA A 103 8.24 -5.31 -10.77
N VAL A 104 7.62 -4.25 -10.27
CA VAL A 104 7.12 -3.14 -11.09
C VAL A 104 8.29 -2.41 -11.75
N VAL A 105 9.34 -2.09 -11.01
CA VAL A 105 10.56 -1.42 -11.54
C VAL A 105 11.22 -2.28 -12.61
N ALA A 106 11.43 -3.57 -12.33
CA ALA A 106 12.04 -4.52 -13.27
C ALA A 106 11.16 -4.85 -14.47
N GLY A 107 9.84 -4.61 -14.40
CA GLY A 107 8.89 -5.02 -15.41
C GLY A 107 8.61 -6.53 -15.41
N ASP A 108 8.69 -7.17 -14.23
CA ASP A 108 8.52 -8.61 -14.08
C ASP A 108 7.04 -9.01 -14.10
N VAL A 109 6.52 -9.17 -15.31
CA VAL A 109 5.14 -9.64 -15.56
C VAL A 109 4.89 -11.02 -14.97
N ALA A 110 5.90 -11.91 -15.04
CA ALA A 110 5.76 -13.28 -14.58
C ALA A 110 5.57 -13.36 -13.06
N LEU A 111 6.31 -12.56 -12.30
CA LEU A 111 6.19 -12.49 -10.86
C LEU A 111 4.83 -11.92 -10.43
N LEU A 112 4.39 -10.80 -11.02
CA LEU A 112 3.10 -10.20 -10.69
C LEU A 112 1.91 -11.12 -11.05
N SER A 113 2.02 -11.89 -12.13
CA SER A 113 0.97 -12.83 -12.56
C SER A 113 0.78 -14.03 -11.63
N LYS A 114 1.68 -14.24 -10.65
CA LYS A 114 1.50 -15.28 -9.62
C LYS A 114 0.42 -14.92 -8.60
N SER A 115 0.07 -13.65 -8.47
CA SER A 115 -0.97 -13.21 -7.55
C SER A 115 -2.35 -13.64 -8.05
N LYS A 116 -3.20 -14.12 -7.13
CA LYS A 116 -4.56 -14.58 -7.47
C LYS A 116 -5.36 -13.45 -8.11
N GLY A 117 -5.96 -13.73 -9.27
CA GLY A 117 -6.75 -12.74 -10.01
C GLY A 117 -5.94 -11.77 -10.89
N VAL A 118 -4.62 -11.93 -10.94
CA VAL A 118 -3.73 -11.14 -11.78
C VAL A 118 -3.26 -12.02 -12.95
N GLY A 119 -3.87 -11.83 -14.11
CA GLY A 119 -3.39 -12.44 -15.35
C GLY A 119 -2.29 -11.62 -16.02
N LYS A 120 -1.65 -12.18 -17.08
CA LYS A 120 -0.59 -11.52 -17.83
C LYS A 120 -0.96 -10.08 -18.25
N LYS A 121 -2.15 -9.88 -18.85
CA LYS A 121 -2.63 -8.55 -19.27
C LYS A 121 -2.79 -7.57 -18.09
N THR A 122 -3.25 -8.06 -16.94
CA THR A 122 -3.38 -7.23 -15.73
C THR A 122 -2.00 -6.86 -15.17
N ALA A 123 -1.06 -7.80 -15.15
CA ALA A 123 0.32 -7.54 -14.73
C ALA A 123 1.02 -6.52 -15.64
N GLU A 124 0.90 -6.66 -16.97
CA GLU A 124 1.41 -5.70 -17.94
C GLU A 124 0.83 -4.30 -17.70
N ARG A 125 -0.48 -4.22 -17.43
CA ARG A 125 -1.16 -2.95 -17.12
C ARG A 125 -0.66 -2.32 -15.81
N ILE A 126 -0.50 -3.11 -14.75
CA ILE A 126 0.08 -2.63 -13.48
C ILE A 126 1.45 -1.97 -13.74
N ILE A 127 2.32 -2.67 -14.47
CA ILE A 127 3.65 -2.17 -14.79
C ILE A 127 3.56 -0.87 -15.60
N LEU A 128 2.77 -0.86 -16.67
CA LEU A 128 2.63 0.30 -17.55
C LEU A 128 2.12 1.51 -16.78
N GLU A 129 0.96 1.37 -16.10
CA GLU A 129 0.30 2.49 -15.43
C GLU A 129 1.05 2.99 -14.20
N LEU A 130 1.86 2.17 -13.54
CA LEU A 130 2.71 2.61 -12.43
C LEU A 130 4.06 3.17 -12.89
N LYS A 131 4.65 2.65 -13.98
CA LYS A 131 5.88 3.22 -14.54
C LYS A 131 5.67 4.58 -15.19
N ASP A 132 4.56 4.79 -15.92
CA ASP A 132 4.26 6.05 -16.59
C ASP A 132 3.96 7.21 -15.63
N LYS A 133 3.68 6.91 -14.37
CA LYS A 133 3.48 7.95 -13.35
C LYS A 133 4.84 8.33 -12.77
N VAL A 134 5.46 9.26 -13.48
CA VAL A 134 6.71 9.95 -13.14
C VAL A 134 6.78 10.20 -11.62
N GLY A 135 7.70 9.53 -10.95
CA GLY A 135 7.96 9.66 -9.52
C GLY A 135 7.74 8.41 -8.67
N VAL A 136 6.82 7.50 -9.03
CA VAL A 136 6.59 6.28 -8.21
C VAL A 136 7.77 5.31 -8.34
N THR A 137 8.23 5.07 -9.57
CA THR A 137 9.38 4.17 -9.80
C THR A 137 10.70 4.79 -9.36
N ASP A 138 10.87 6.11 -9.52
CA ASP A 138 12.09 6.80 -9.12
C ASP A 138 12.25 6.79 -7.59
N THR A 139 11.17 7.09 -6.84
CA THR A 139 11.17 6.98 -5.37
C THR A 139 11.41 5.54 -4.89
N TRP A 140 10.93 4.54 -5.62
CA TRP A 140 11.18 3.14 -5.27
C TRP A 140 12.59 2.68 -5.65
N GLN A 141 13.18 3.20 -6.74
CA GLN A 141 14.58 2.93 -7.10
C GLN A 141 15.54 3.56 -6.10
N ASP A 142 15.29 4.81 -5.68
CA ASP A 142 16.08 5.51 -4.68
C ASP A 142 16.02 4.80 -3.32
N ALA A 143 14.84 4.31 -2.91
CA ALA A 143 14.69 3.52 -1.68
C ALA A 143 15.40 2.16 -1.75
N ALA A 144 15.43 1.51 -2.91
CA ALA A 144 16.10 0.23 -3.11
C ALA A 144 17.64 0.38 -3.16
N SER A 145 18.14 1.55 -3.60
CA SER A 145 19.57 1.85 -3.67
C SER A 145 20.19 2.36 -2.36
N GLY A 146 19.38 2.60 -1.33
CA GLY A 146 19.83 3.07 -0.01
C GLY A 146 20.45 4.49 -0.02
N GLN A 147 20.23 5.27 -1.07
CA GLN A 147 20.91 6.55 -1.29
C GLN A 147 20.10 7.80 -0.92
N VAL A 148 18.89 7.67 -0.38
CA VAL A 148 18.14 8.85 0.04
C VAL A 148 18.18 8.96 1.56
N SER A 149 18.83 9.99 2.08
CA SER A 149 18.63 10.41 3.47
C SER A 149 17.14 10.75 3.62
N SER A 150 16.49 10.29 4.68
CA SER A 150 15.06 10.59 4.96
C SER A 150 14.74 12.08 4.84
N GLN A 151 15.69 12.95 5.19
CA GLN A 151 15.58 14.39 5.11
C GLN A 151 15.44 14.95 3.69
N ALA A 152 16.14 14.36 2.71
CA ALA A 152 16.03 14.79 1.31
C ALA A 152 14.66 14.44 0.71
N ALA A 153 14.14 13.24 1.02
CA ALA A 153 12.81 12.82 0.59
C ALA A 153 11.71 13.67 1.23
N ASP A 154 11.82 13.98 2.52
CA ASP A 154 10.88 14.84 3.24
C ASP A 154 10.87 16.28 2.69
N ALA A 155 12.05 16.81 2.34
CA ALA A 155 12.17 18.13 1.71
C ALA A 155 11.55 18.17 0.30
N GLU A 156 11.74 17.12 -0.51
CA GLU A 156 11.11 17.00 -1.83
C GLU A 156 9.59 16.95 -1.71
N LEU A 157 9.06 16.14 -0.79
CA LEU A 157 7.62 16.03 -0.53
C LEU A 157 7.01 17.36 -0.06
N ALA A 158 7.71 18.09 0.81
CA ALA A 158 7.27 19.40 1.29
C ALA A 158 7.16 20.43 0.13
N LEU A 159 8.13 20.45 -0.78
CA LEU A 159 8.08 21.31 -1.95
C LEU A 159 6.93 20.94 -2.90
N ILE A 160 6.66 19.64 -3.10
CA ILE A 160 5.54 19.17 -3.91
C ILE A 160 4.20 19.57 -3.26
N ALA A 161 4.08 19.47 -1.94
CA ALA A 161 2.89 19.90 -1.20
C ALA A 161 2.64 21.41 -1.30
N LEU A 162 3.70 22.22 -1.48
CA LEU A 162 3.62 23.66 -1.74
C LEU A 162 3.29 24.00 -3.20
N GLY A 163 3.09 22.98 -4.08
CA GLY A 163 2.66 23.18 -5.46
C GLY A 163 3.79 23.26 -6.49
N TYR A 164 5.04 23.00 -6.10
CA TYR A 164 6.15 22.92 -7.04
C TYR A 164 6.11 21.61 -7.83
N LYS A 165 6.58 21.63 -9.08
CA LYS A 165 6.70 20.42 -9.88
C LYS A 165 7.77 19.51 -9.29
N GLN A 166 7.53 18.23 -9.29
CA GLN A 166 8.45 17.23 -8.73
C GLN A 166 9.88 17.32 -9.29
N VAL A 167 10.00 17.57 -10.60
CA VAL A 167 11.31 17.72 -11.27
C VAL A 167 12.09 18.92 -10.71
N ASP A 168 11.40 20.04 -10.43
CA ASP A 168 12.02 21.24 -9.91
C ASP A 168 12.35 21.08 -8.41
N SER A 169 11.47 20.44 -7.65
CA SER A 169 11.67 20.09 -6.24
C SER A 169 12.91 19.20 -6.06
N ARG A 170 13.03 18.16 -6.88
CA ARG A 170 14.17 17.25 -6.86
C ARG A 170 15.49 17.93 -7.23
N LYS A 171 15.47 18.82 -8.26
CA LYS A 171 16.64 19.63 -8.62
C LYS A 171 17.06 20.56 -7.49
N ALA A 172 16.11 21.23 -6.84
CA ALA A 172 16.39 22.14 -5.74
C ALA A 172 17.00 21.42 -4.54
N VAL A 173 16.45 20.27 -4.14
CA VAL A 173 16.97 19.48 -3.01
C VAL A 173 18.36 18.92 -3.30
N ARG A 174 18.62 18.41 -4.52
CA ARG A 174 19.95 17.94 -4.92
C ARG A 174 21.01 19.04 -5.07
N ALA A 175 20.61 20.28 -5.25
CA ALA A 175 21.55 21.40 -5.35
C ALA A 175 22.05 21.91 -3.99
N ILE A 176 21.40 21.48 -2.89
CA ILE A 176 21.69 21.91 -1.51
C ILE A 176 22.45 20.83 -0.72
N LEU A 177 22.33 19.57 -1.15
CA LEU A 177 23.04 18.41 -0.57
C LEU A 177 24.36 18.14 -1.29
#